data_8238280646b4c2b8423748f3707ffb56
#
_entry.id   8238280646b4c2b8423748f3707ffb56
#
_cell.length_a   1.000
_cell.length_b   1.000
_cell.length_c   1.000
_cell.angle_alpha   90.00
_cell.angle_beta   90.00
_cell.angle_gamma   90.00
#
_symmetry.space_group_name_H-M   'P 1'
#
loop_
_entity.id
_entity.type
_entity.pdbx_description
1 polymer ?
#
loop_
_entity_poly.entity_id
_entity_poly.type
_entity_poly.pdbx_seq_one_letter_code
_entity_poly.pdbx_strand_id
1 'polypeptide(L)'
;MSRWSTKKTGPMRQGARSIARFLPAIGLGLALAIAAGTASAQRVLLDKIVALVDEGVVLQSELELRVDEIQANAARAQRSLPEPKQFRTEVLDSLILENLQMQLAERVSIRFNDDEINRILITMAENNNLSFDEYLNVLNEAGVYLQTREQVRKQMTLQELQRGMVNRRIQITEQEIDNFLNSEMGREIMAPDYLVEHMLVLVGGEEDAASKQSKLRYAAELVARIKEGDSFAAVRATARQARLFEVDATEFGWRKVEGFPNLFREIVEGMEVGDVEGPIEAGNGFHLIQLVNKAGGTEQMVNQTNFRHIMLTPNEIRDEQQTEDEIREFRQQIIDGENFATLARQNSDDDTSVVAGGDMDWINEGQMPRDMEVIIDALELEELSEPFRSSTGWHIVEVIERRVTDFSTIYSRNQAENSLRNRKFDLELQNWLIEIREEAFVEFID
;
A
#
# COMPACT_ATOMS: atom_id res chain seq x y z
N MET A 1 -17.48 -7.38 -57.51
CA MET A 1 -17.59 -6.36 -58.58
C MET A 1 -16.45 -5.38 -58.30
N SER A 2 -15.45 -5.56 -59.00
CA SER A 2 -14.87 -4.89 -60.20
C SER A 2 -14.09 -3.66 -59.77
N ARG A 3 -12.83 -3.74 -59.89
CA ARG A 3 -11.88 -3.71 -61.04
C ARG A 3 -11.21 -2.35 -61.11
N TRP A 4 -9.92 -2.34 -61.00
CA TRP A 4 -8.90 -2.15 -62.05
C TRP A 4 -8.60 -0.66 -62.33
N SER A 5 -7.44 -0.16 -62.59
CA SER A 5 -6.26 -0.65 -63.27
C SER A 5 -5.24 0.50 -63.36
N THR A 6 -4.04 0.31 -62.98
CA THR A 6 -2.81 0.15 -63.77
C THR A 6 -2.43 1.19 -64.81
N LYS A 7 -1.15 1.51 -64.78
CA LYS A 7 -0.13 1.58 -65.84
C LYS A 7 0.27 2.99 -66.26
N LYS A 8 1.43 3.32 -66.65
CA LYS A 8 2.71 2.67 -66.93
C LYS A 8 3.69 3.75 -67.41
N THR A 9 4.97 3.50 -67.22
CA THR A 9 6.17 3.60 -68.07
C THR A 9 6.78 4.92 -68.44
N GLY A 10 8.01 5.09 -68.12
CA GLY A 10 9.18 5.68 -68.64
C GLY A 10 9.41 5.66 -70.17
N PRO A 11 10.57 5.75 -70.81
CA PRO A 11 11.97 5.86 -70.32
C PRO A 11 12.89 6.79 -71.16
N MET A 12 14.22 6.79 -70.77
CA MET A 12 15.42 6.94 -71.66
C MET A 12 15.61 8.23 -72.50
N ARG A 13 16.74 8.81 -72.60
CA ARG A 13 18.07 8.43 -73.11
C ARG A 13 19.06 9.57 -73.02
N GLN A 14 20.27 9.31 -72.55
CA GLN A 14 21.56 9.33 -73.25
C GLN A 14 21.99 10.57 -74.05
N GLY A 15 23.21 10.99 -73.77
CA GLY A 15 24.02 11.78 -74.68
C GLY A 15 25.34 12.19 -74.03
N ALA A 16 26.32 11.34 -74.18
CA ALA A 16 27.76 11.60 -73.96
C ALA A 16 28.37 12.41 -75.08
N ARG A 17 29.42 13.17 -74.80
CA ARG A 17 30.68 13.33 -75.57
C ARG A 17 31.47 14.52 -75.05
N SER A 18 32.55 14.27 -74.30
CA SER A 18 33.97 14.38 -74.68
C SER A 18 34.31 15.57 -75.61
N ILE A 19 35.26 16.35 -75.23
CA ILE A 19 36.56 16.54 -75.90
C ILE A 19 37.42 17.51 -75.05
N ALA A 20 38.58 17.10 -74.85
CA ALA A 20 39.84 17.37 -74.33
C ALA A 20 40.55 18.69 -74.76
N ARG A 21 41.53 19.05 -73.87
CA ARG A 21 42.77 19.76 -74.14
C ARG A 21 42.76 21.28 -74.17
N PHE A 22 43.42 21.89 -73.19
CA PHE A 22 44.76 22.51 -73.31
C PHE A 22 45.18 23.09 -71.95
N LEU A 23 46.35 22.70 -71.48
CA LEU A 23 47.18 23.42 -70.52
C LEU A 23 47.88 24.60 -71.24
N PRO A 24 48.25 25.66 -70.57
CA PRO A 24 49.54 25.68 -69.93
C PRO A 24 49.61 26.35 -68.53
N ALA A 25 50.68 25.95 -67.85
CA ALA A 25 51.15 26.43 -66.59
C ALA A 25 51.49 27.93 -66.53
N ILE A 26 51.50 28.50 -65.35
CA ILE A 26 52.49 29.35 -64.69
C ILE A 26 51.81 30.24 -63.65
N GLY A 27 52.35 30.21 -62.43
CA GLY A 27 52.01 31.22 -61.42
C GLY A 27 52.00 30.67 -60.00
N LEU A 28 53.21 30.47 -59.50
CA LEU A 28 53.51 30.28 -58.11
C LEU A 28 52.98 31.49 -57.29
N GLY A 29 52.14 31.24 -56.32
CA GLY A 29 51.62 32.22 -55.36
C GLY A 29 51.23 31.51 -54.06
N LEU A 30 52.25 31.29 -53.21
CA LEU A 30 52.09 30.78 -51.85
C LEU A 30 51.35 31.80 -51.01
N ALA A 31 50.06 31.59 -50.78
CA ALA A 31 49.30 32.27 -49.74
C ALA A 31 48.67 31.19 -48.85
N LEU A 32 49.48 30.70 -47.88
CA LEU A 32 49.00 29.89 -46.77
C LEU A 32 48.16 30.86 -45.89
N ALA A 33 46.89 31.04 -46.19
CA ALA A 33 45.96 31.62 -45.26
C ALA A 33 45.73 30.54 -44.14
N ILE A 34 46.45 30.70 -43.05
CA ILE A 34 46.16 30.04 -41.78
C ILE A 34 44.79 30.57 -41.34
N ALA A 35 43.74 29.85 -41.70
CA ALA A 35 42.49 29.98 -41.01
C ALA A 35 42.67 29.39 -39.64
N ALA A 36 43.22 30.23 -38.73
CA ALA A 36 43.08 30.00 -37.30
C ALA A 36 41.59 30.07 -37.00
N GLY A 37 40.89 28.95 -37.19
CA GLY A 37 39.60 28.72 -36.59
C GLY A 37 39.80 28.93 -35.10
N THR A 38 39.33 30.03 -34.57
CA THR A 38 39.12 30.18 -33.15
C THR A 38 38.19 29.06 -32.74
N ALA A 39 38.76 27.91 -32.34
CA ALA A 39 38.04 26.96 -31.51
C ALA A 39 37.60 27.74 -30.28
N SER A 40 36.41 28.28 -30.32
CA SER A 40 35.73 28.68 -29.10
C SER A 40 35.58 27.41 -28.28
N ALA A 41 36.58 27.14 -27.43
CA ALA A 41 36.41 26.17 -26.38
C ALA A 41 35.20 26.68 -25.59
N GLN A 42 34.06 26.04 -25.85
CA GLN A 42 32.89 26.26 -25.03
C GLN A 42 33.32 25.88 -23.61
N ARG A 43 33.60 26.89 -22.81
CA ARG A 43 33.87 26.68 -21.39
C ARG A 43 32.57 26.02 -20.87
N VAL A 44 32.58 24.70 -20.73
CA VAL A 44 31.61 24.02 -19.89
C VAL A 44 31.84 24.62 -18.52
N LEU A 45 30.90 25.41 -18.07
CA LEU A 45 30.92 25.96 -16.72
C LEU A 45 30.84 24.71 -15.81
N LEU A 46 31.97 24.36 -15.20
CA LEU A 46 31.98 23.35 -14.14
C LEU A 46 31.08 23.92 -13.04
N ASP A 47 30.16 23.07 -12.54
CA ASP A 47 29.23 23.45 -11.48
C ASP A 47 30.03 23.97 -10.25
N LYS A 48 29.49 24.95 -9.56
CA LYS A 48 30.14 25.52 -8.38
C LYS A 48 29.80 24.70 -7.15
N ILE A 49 30.80 24.32 -6.36
CA ILE A 49 30.58 23.71 -5.05
C ILE A 49 30.15 24.83 -4.07
N VAL A 50 29.04 24.65 -3.35
CA VAL A 50 28.56 25.57 -2.31
C VAL A 50 28.82 25.07 -0.91
N ALA A 51 28.98 23.76 -0.72
CA ALA A 51 29.40 23.17 0.54
C ALA A 51 30.16 21.86 0.32
N LEU A 52 31.23 21.64 1.09
CA LEU A 52 31.85 20.35 1.31
C LEU A 52 31.18 19.69 2.51
N VAL A 53 30.87 18.43 2.40
CA VAL A 53 30.10 17.67 3.42
C VAL A 53 30.76 16.31 3.60
N ASP A 54 31.58 16.11 4.60
CA ASP A 54 32.43 14.92 4.79
C ASP A 54 33.15 14.52 3.49
N GLU A 55 32.77 13.38 2.88
CA GLU A 55 33.33 12.87 1.61
C GLU A 55 32.57 13.38 0.37
N GLY A 56 31.47 14.12 0.54
CA GLY A 56 30.58 14.61 -0.51
C GLY A 56 30.64 16.12 -0.70
N VAL A 57 29.86 16.58 -1.67
CA VAL A 57 29.71 18.01 -1.99
C VAL A 57 28.24 18.34 -2.25
N VAL A 58 27.86 19.60 -2.00
CA VAL A 58 26.60 20.17 -2.49
C VAL A 58 26.94 21.17 -3.59
N LEU A 59 26.28 21.01 -4.74
CA LEU A 59 26.50 21.85 -5.92
C LEU A 59 25.53 23.05 -5.96
N GLN A 60 25.97 24.12 -6.61
CA GLN A 60 25.14 25.29 -6.85
C GLN A 60 23.87 24.94 -7.63
N SER A 61 24.00 24.11 -8.68
CA SER A 61 22.87 23.69 -9.49
C SER A 61 21.85 22.89 -8.69
N GLU A 62 22.27 22.04 -7.76
CA GLU A 62 21.37 21.28 -6.88
C GLU A 62 20.60 22.23 -5.95
N LEU A 63 21.30 23.23 -5.40
CA LEU A 63 20.68 24.22 -4.53
C LEU A 63 19.65 25.06 -5.29
N GLU A 64 19.99 25.58 -6.48
CA GLU A 64 19.05 26.36 -7.30
C GLU A 64 17.83 25.55 -7.70
N LEU A 65 18.05 24.32 -8.19
CA LEU A 65 16.95 23.42 -8.58
C LEU A 65 15.99 23.17 -7.40
N ARG A 66 16.52 22.88 -6.23
CA ARG A 66 15.71 22.64 -5.03
C ARG A 66 14.95 23.89 -4.57
N VAL A 67 15.60 25.07 -4.63
CA VAL A 67 14.97 26.36 -4.34
C VAL A 67 13.80 26.60 -5.29
N ASP A 68 14.01 26.43 -6.60
CA ASP A 68 12.98 26.64 -7.64
C ASP A 68 11.80 25.66 -7.45
N GLU A 69 12.07 24.39 -7.19
CA GLU A 69 11.05 23.38 -6.93
C GLU A 69 10.17 23.73 -5.72
N ILE A 70 10.78 24.12 -4.60
CA ILE A 70 10.04 24.50 -3.39
C ILE A 70 9.23 25.77 -3.62
N GLN A 71 9.80 26.76 -4.31
CA GLN A 71 9.09 28.00 -4.65
C GLN A 71 7.87 27.73 -5.54
N ALA A 72 8.03 26.91 -6.58
CA ALA A 72 6.93 26.53 -7.47
C ALA A 72 5.83 25.76 -6.73
N ASN A 73 6.19 24.88 -5.80
CA ASN A 73 5.24 24.14 -4.97
C ASN A 73 4.51 25.06 -3.98
N ALA A 74 5.23 25.96 -3.34
CA ALA A 74 4.65 26.94 -2.41
C ALA A 74 3.66 27.88 -3.13
N ALA A 75 4.02 28.34 -4.33
CA ALA A 75 3.15 29.18 -5.15
C ALA A 75 1.84 28.45 -5.54
N ARG A 76 1.93 27.19 -5.95
CA ARG A 76 0.74 26.35 -6.26
C ARG A 76 -0.12 26.13 -5.03
N ALA A 77 0.48 25.91 -3.87
CA ALA A 77 -0.21 25.69 -2.60
C ALA A 77 -0.61 26.99 -1.87
N GLN A 78 -0.32 28.15 -2.46
CA GLN A 78 -0.56 29.48 -1.87
C GLN A 78 0.06 29.63 -0.47
N ARG A 79 1.24 29.04 -0.24
CA ARG A 79 1.98 29.15 1.00
C ARG A 79 3.03 30.23 0.92
N SER A 80 3.18 31.02 2.01
CA SER A 80 4.26 31.98 2.15
C SER A 80 5.55 31.29 2.49
N LEU A 81 6.66 31.72 1.89
CA LEU A 81 8.01 31.28 2.21
C LEU A 81 8.70 32.28 3.14
N PRO A 82 9.75 31.85 3.87
CA PRO A 82 10.61 32.76 4.61
C PRO A 82 11.28 33.79 3.72
N GLU A 83 11.99 34.73 4.35
CA GLU A 83 12.81 35.72 3.66
C GLU A 83 13.83 35.03 2.74
N PRO A 84 14.06 35.50 1.50
CA PRO A 84 14.82 34.76 0.47
C PRO A 84 16.21 34.26 0.92
N LYS A 85 16.92 35.02 1.72
CA LYS A 85 18.24 34.60 2.24
C LYS A 85 18.11 33.48 3.25
N GLN A 86 17.18 33.59 4.18
CA GLN A 86 16.90 32.56 5.18
C GLN A 86 16.42 31.28 4.51
N PHE A 87 15.45 31.40 3.59
CA PHE A 87 14.92 30.28 2.83
C PHE A 87 16.03 29.50 2.09
N ARG A 88 16.94 30.22 1.41
CA ARG A 88 18.07 29.61 0.72
C ARG A 88 19.00 28.85 1.67
N THR A 89 19.27 29.43 2.87
CA THR A 89 20.09 28.77 3.90
C THR A 89 19.41 27.48 4.38
N GLU A 90 18.10 27.50 4.66
CA GLU A 90 17.34 26.34 5.08
C GLU A 90 17.34 25.23 4.01
N VAL A 91 17.24 25.59 2.74
CA VAL A 91 17.34 24.63 1.62
C VAL A 91 18.75 24.02 1.54
N LEU A 92 19.78 24.83 1.70
CA LEU A 92 21.17 24.34 1.72
C LEU A 92 21.40 23.38 2.90
N ASP A 93 20.95 23.71 4.11
CA ASP A 93 21.05 22.83 5.26
C ASP A 93 20.32 21.50 5.04
N SER A 94 19.16 21.54 4.38
CA SER A 94 18.43 20.31 4.02
C SER A 94 19.21 19.43 3.02
N LEU A 95 19.89 20.03 2.04
CA LEU A 95 20.73 19.30 1.08
C LEU A 95 21.98 18.71 1.74
N ILE A 96 22.58 19.43 2.71
CA ILE A 96 23.68 18.92 3.52
C ILE A 96 23.26 17.69 4.31
N LEU A 97 22.13 17.76 5.01
CA LEU A 97 21.57 16.62 5.75
C LEU A 97 21.24 15.44 4.84
N GLU A 98 20.69 15.70 3.66
CA GLU A 98 20.41 14.69 2.66
C GLU A 98 21.68 13.99 2.19
N ASN A 99 22.74 14.76 1.92
CA ASN A 99 24.05 14.23 1.51
C ASN A 99 24.67 13.34 2.60
N LEU A 100 24.67 13.79 3.86
CA LEU A 100 25.15 13.02 5.01
C LEU A 100 24.42 11.68 5.15
N GLN A 101 23.09 11.71 5.02
CA GLN A 101 22.27 10.50 5.09
C GLN A 101 22.58 9.55 3.94
N MET A 102 22.76 10.06 2.72
CA MET A 102 23.12 9.22 1.56
C MET A 102 24.47 8.55 1.73
N GLN A 103 25.49 9.27 2.22
CA GLN A 103 26.79 8.70 2.55
C GLN A 103 26.68 7.61 3.63
N LEU A 104 25.86 7.84 4.66
CA LEU A 104 25.61 6.83 5.70
C LEU A 104 24.90 5.60 5.15
N ALA A 105 23.89 5.78 4.29
CA ALA A 105 23.17 4.70 3.64
C ALA A 105 24.12 3.84 2.78
N GLU A 106 25.05 4.45 2.08
CA GLU A 106 26.07 3.74 1.30
C GLU A 106 27.00 2.92 2.21
N ARG A 107 27.46 3.49 3.31
CA ARG A 107 28.30 2.81 4.32
C ARG A 107 27.60 1.58 4.92
N VAL A 108 26.30 1.63 5.15
CA VAL A 108 25.52 0.50 5.68
C VAL A 108 24.91 -0.38 4.56
N SER A 109 25.28 -0.12 3.29
CA SER A 109 24.92 -0.91 2.12
C SER A 109 23.41 -1.00 1.85
N ILE A 110 22.65 0.05 2.11
CA ILE A 110 21.23 0.12 1.72
C ILE A 110 21.18 0.29 0.19
N ARG A 111 20.53 -0.65 -0.49
CA ARG A 111 20.38 -0.66 -1.95
C ARG A 111 19.01 -1.18 -2.33
N PHE A 112 18.43 -0.59 -3.37
CA PHE A 112 17.16 -1.01 -3.95
C PHE A 112 17.39 -1.45 -5.40
N ASN A 113 16.82 -2.60 -5.76
CA ASN A 113 16.85 -3.09 -7.14
C ASN A 113 15.77 -2.40 -8.00
N ASP A 114 15.83 -2.63 -9.29
CA ASP A 114 14.92 -2.00 -10.24
C ASP A 114 13.46 -2.44 -10.09
N ASP A 115 13.21 -3.66 -9.64
CA ASP A 115 11.86 -4.16 -9.41
C ASP A 115 11.19 -3.45 -8.22
N GLU A 116 11.96 -3.15 -7.17
CA GLU A 116 11.48 -2.38 -6.02
C GLU A 116 11.09 -0.96 -6.42
N ILE A 117 11.92 -0.32 -7.25
CA ILE A 117 11.64 1.02 -7.78
C ILE A 117 10.41 1.00 -8.69
N ASN A 118 10.29 -0.04 -9.55
CA ASN A 118 9.13 -0.19 -10.43
C ASN A 118 7.84 -0.34 -9.65
N ARG A 119 7.80 -1.03 -8.51
CA ARG A 119 6.61 -1.11 -7.64
C ARG A 119 6.15 0.26 -7.16
N ILE A 120 7.09 1.15 -6.79
CA ILE A 120 6.72 2.52 -6.40
C ILE A 120 6.20 3.30 -7.59
N LEU A 121 6.82 3.17 -8.77
CA LEU A 121 6.34 3.83 -9.99
C LEU A 121 4.95 3.34 -10.42
N ILE A 122 4.63 2.05 -10.21
CA ILE A 122 3.29 1.50 -10.42
C ILE A 122 2.29 2.18 -9.47
N THR A 123 2.60 2.27 -8.19
CA THR A 123 1.74 2.98 -7.22
C THR A 123 1.57 4.46 -7.58
N MET A 124 2.63 5.12 -8.08
CA MET A 124 2.52 6.50 -8.57
C MET A 124 1.62 6.61 -9.79
N ALA A 125 1.65 5.65 -10.71
CA ALA A 125 0.75 5.59 -11.86
C ALA A 125 -0.71 5.45 -11.42
N GLU A 126 -1.00 4.50 -10.54
CA GLU A 126 -2.33 4.25 -9.96
C GLU A 126 -2.90 5.51 -9.27
N ASN A 127 -2.09 6.20 -8.48
CA ASN A 127 -2.48 7.45 -7.81
C ASN A 127 -2.79 8.60 -8.80
N ASN A 128 -2.28 8.51 -10.03
CA ASN A 128 -2.60 9.43 -11.13
C ASN A 128 -3.70 8.90 -12.06
N ASN A 129 -4.34 7.77 -11.72
CA ASN A 129 -5.34 7.07 -12.53
C ASN A 129 -4.83 6.69 -13.92
N LEU A 130 -3.56 6.30 -14.02
CA LEU A 130 -2.89 5.83 -15.24
C LEU A 130 -2.45 4.38 -15.07
N SER A 131 -2.38 3.64 -16.18
CA SER A 131 -1.64 2.39 -16.22
C SER A 131 -0.14 2.68 -16.12
N PHE A 132 0.65 1.66 -15.74
CA PHE A 132 2.09 1.80 -15.64
C PHE A 132 2.74 2.24 -16.97
N ASP A 133 2.32 1.65 -18.09
CA ASP A 133 2.85 1.98 -19.42
C ASP A 133 2.50 3.42 -19.84
N GLU A 134 1.28 3.89 -19.58
CA GLU A 134 0.89 5.26 -19.82
C GLU A 134 1.70 6.24 -18.98
N TYR A 135 1.91 5.93 -17.71
CA TYR A 135 2.74 6.76 -16.82
C TYR A 135 4.19 6.84 -17.29
N LEU A 136 4.79 5.71 -17.70
CA LEU A 136 6.13 5.69 -18.28
C LEU A 136 6.23 6.54 -19.56
N ASN A 137 5.21 6.47 -20.42
CA ASN A 137 5.16 7.30 -21.64
C ASN A 137 5.13 8.80 -21.30
N VAL A 138 4.31 9.22 -20.33
CA VAL A 138 4.27 10.61 -19.85
C VAL A 138 5.63 11.08 -19.33
N LEU A 139 6.32 10.26 -18.51
CA LEU A 139 7.64 10.61 -17.99
C LEU A 139 8.71 10.68 -19.09
N ASN A 140 8.65 9.77 -20.08
CA ASN A 140 9.57 9.77 -21.21
C ASN A 140 9.35 10.95 -22.16
N GLU A 141 8.09 11.30 -22.48
CA GLU A 141 7.75 12.46 -23.28
C GLU A 141 8.18 13.77 -22.62
N ALA A 142 8.05 13.84 -21.29
CA ALA A 142 8.54 14.97 -20.49
C ALA A 142 10.07 14.97 -20.32
N GLY A 143 10.76 13.89 -20.70
CA GLY A 143 12.21 13.74 -20.55
C GLY A 143 12.70 13.57 -19.10
N VAL A 144 11.82 13.24 -18.17
CA VAL A 144 12.12 13.19 -16.72
C VAL A 144 12.17 11.77 -16.15
N TYR A 145 12.04 10.73 -16.96
CA TYR A 145 11.95 9.34 -16.48
C TYR A 145 13.15 8.92 -15.62
N LEU A 146 14.38 9.13 -16.10
CA LEU A 146 15.58 8.76 -15.34
C LEU A 146 15.70 9.57 -14.05
N GLN A 147 15.41 10.87 -14.10
CA GLN A 147 15.42 11.72 -12.91
C GLN A 147 14.40 11.25 -11.87
N THR A 148 13.17 10.91 -12.30
CA THR A 148 12.13 10.38 -11.42
C THR A 148 12.57 9.08 -10.75
N ARG A 149 13.17 8.15 -11.51
CA ARG A 149 13.71 6.90 -10.95
C ARG A 149 14.76 7.14 -9.87
N GLU A 150 15.71 8.02 -10.14
CA GLU A 150 16.77 8.35 -9.16
C GLU A 150 16.19 9.04 -7.93
N GLN A 151 15.22 9.90 -8.10
CA GLN A 151 14.53 10.55 -6.99
C GLN A 151 13.76 9.54 -6.13
N VAL A 152 13.07 8.58 -6.75
CA VAL A 152 12.40 7.48 -6.04
C VAL A 152 13.42 6.63 -5.27
N ARG A 153 14.52 6.23 -5.93
CA ARG A 153 15.60 5.45 -5.28
C ARG A 153 16.16 6.19 -4.07
N LYS A 154 16.47 7.46 -4.23
CA LYS A 154 16.98 8.32 -3.16
C LYS A 154 16.01 8.41 -1.99
N GLN A 155 14.74 8.67 -2.27
CA GLN A 155 13.71 8.76 -1.25
C GLN A 155 13.54 7.43 -0.49
N MET A 156 13.50 6.29 -1.19
CA MET A 156 13.45 4.96 -0.56
C MET A 156 14.67 4.72 0.34
N THR A 157 15.86 5.09 -0.16
CA THR A 157 17.11 4.93 0.59
C THR A 157 17.10 5.74 1.88
N LEU A 158 16.67 7.01 1.82
CA LEU A 158 16.56 7.87 3.00
C LEU A 158 15.53 7.33 3.99
N GLN A 159 14.35 6.91 3.53
CA GLN A 159 13.32 6.35 4.39
C GLN A 159 13.78 5.07 5.11
N GLU A 160 14.44 4.16 4.38
CA GLU A 160 14.95 2.92 4.97
C GLU A 160 16.04 3.18 5.99
N LEU A 161 16.98 4.09 5.68
CA LEU A 161 18.03 4.51 6.60
C LEU A 161 17.42 5.11 7.87
N GLN A 162 16.54 6.09 7.73
CA GLN A 162 15.88 6.76 8.86
C GLN A 162 15.12 5.74 9.71
N ARG A 163 14.33 4.87 9.07
CA ARG A 163 13.59 3.81 9.76
C ARG A 163 14.52 2.88 10.55
N GLY A 164 15.59 2.40 9.92
CA GLY A 164 16.55 1.51 10.55
C GLY A 164 17.32 2.16 11.71
N MET A 165 17.79 3.41 11.52
CA MET A 165 18.57 4.11 12.52
C MET A 165 17.73 4.56 13.71
N VAL A 166 16.55 5.12 13.45
CA VAL A 166 15.68 5.69 14.49
C VAL A 166 15.01 4.59 15.30
N ASN A 167 14.47 3.53 14.67
CA ASN A 167 13.80 2.46 15.40
C ASN A 167 14.71 1.72 16.39
N ARG A 168 16.02 1.64 16.13
CA ARG A 168 16.99 1.05 17.07
C ARG A 168 17.19 1.90 18.33
N ARG A 169 16.89 3.19 18.28
CA ARG A 169 17.02 4.14 19.39
C ARG A 169 15.77 4.21 20.25
N ILE A 170 14.61 3.91 19.65
CA ILE A 170 13.33 3.96 20.36
C ILE A 170 13.22 2.76 21.31
N GLN A 171 13.14 3.05 22.59
CA GLN A 171 12.80 2.11 23.63
C GLN A 171 11.42 2.43 24.19
N ILE A 172 10.60 1.42 24.34
CA ILE A 172 9.26 1.53 24.90
C ILE A 172 9.19 0.55 26.08
N THR A 173 8.87 1.07 27.24
CA THR A 173 8.77 0.26 28.47
C THR A 173 7.34 -0.22 28.67
N GLU A 174 7.18 -1.33 29.39
CA GLU A 174 5.87 -1.85 29.80
C GLU A 174 5.03 -0.80 30.53
N GLN A 175 5.69 0.02 31.39
CA GLN A 175 5.03 1.10 32.10
C GLN A 175 4.47 2.19 31.17
N GLU A 176 5.17 2.50 30.06
CA GLU A 176 4.66 3.45 29.06
C GLU A 176 3.46 2.89 28.33
N ILE A 177 3.48 1.58 28.00
CA ILE A 177 2.35 0.88 27.38
C ILE A 177 1.14 0.94 28.32
N ASP A 178 1.30 0.58 29.59
CA ASP A 178 0.23 0.59 30.58
C ASP A 178 -0.33 2.00 30.80
N ASN A 179 0.54 3.01 30.90
CA ASN A 179 0.13 4.40 31.02
C ASN A 179 -0.63 4.88 29.79
N PHE A 180 -0.20 4.49 28.59
CA PHE A 180 -0.85 4.85 27.35
C PHE A 180 -2.26 4.23 27.26
N LEU A 181 -2.39 2.93 27.52
CA LEU A 181 -3.68 2.23 27.50
C LEU A 181 -4.68 2.82 28.50
N ASN A 182 -4.22 3.31 29.65
CA ASN A 182 -5.06 3.94 30.66
C ASN A 182 -5.35 5.44 30.37
N SER A 183 -4.68 6.06 29.42
CA SER A 183 -4.87 7.47 29.06
C SER A 183 -6.13 7.68 28.21
N GLU A 184 -6.65 8.91 28.21
CA GLU A 184 -7.76 9.31 27.35
C GLU A 184 -7.41 9.09 25.86
N MET A 185 -6.21 9.51 25.44
CA MET A 185 -5.71 9.30 24.09
C MET A 185 -5.59 7.80 23.72
N GLY A 186 -5.11 6.98 24.64
CA GLY A 186 -5.03 5.54 24.40
C GLY A 186 -6.40 4.92 24.21
N ARG A 187 -7.35 5.28 25.03
CA ARG A 187 -8.76 4.85 24.90
C ARG A 187 -9.38 5.29 23.58
N GLU A 188 -9.15 6.53 23.17
CA GLU A 188 -9.66 7.06 21.90
C GLU A 188 -9.03 6.30 20.69
N ILE A 189 -7.71 6.09 20.70
CA ILE A 189 -7.02 5.36 19.61
C ILE A 189 -7.47 3.90 19.56
N MET A 190 -7.68 3.27 20.73
CA MET A 190 -8.09 1.87 20.82
C MET A 190 -9.59 1.65 20.62
N ALA A 191 -10.39 2.70 20.68
CA ALA A 191 -11.84 2.59 20.43
C ALA A 191 -12.08 2.10 18.98
N PRO A 192 -13.14 1.31 18.75
CA PRO A 192 -13.48 0.85 17.42
C PRO A 192 -13.97 2.01 16.53
N ASP A 193 -13.75 1.84 15.22
CA ASP A 193 -14.40 2.63 14.18
C ASP A 193 -15.63 1.87 13.68
N TYR A 194 -16.70 2.59 13.46
CA TYR A 194 -17.97 2.03 13.01
C TYR A 194 -18.34 2.57 11.63
N LEU A 195 -18.79 1.69 10.75
CA LEU A 195 -19.39 2.04 9.46
C LEU A 195 -20.89 1.82 9.54
N VAL A 196 -21.65 2.93 9.56
CA VAL A 196 -23.10 2.91 9.74
C VAL A 196 -23.81 3.50 8.53
N GLU A 197 -24.74 2.74 7.95
CA GLU A 197 -25.73 3.26 7.01
C GLU A 197 -26.90 3.88 7.76
N HIS A 198 -27.44 4.97 7.20
CA HIS A 198 -28.52 5.74 7.82
C HIS A 198 -29.59 6.11 6.82
N MET A 199 -30.83 6.07 7.27
CA MET A 199 -32.02 6.52 6.54
C MET A 199 -32.96 7.25 7.49
N LEU A 200 -33.61 8.30 7.01
CA LEU A 200 -34.55 9.13 7.77
C LEU A 200 -35.86 9.25 7.01
N VAL A 201 -36.96 8.87 7.66
CA VAL A 201 -38.32 9.20 7.22
C VAL A 201 -38.68 10.53 7.86
N LEU A 202 -38.70 11.59 7.05
CA LEU A 202 -38.88 12.97 7.55
C LEU A 202 -40.29 13.20 8.09
N VAL A 203 -40.34 13.92 9.20
CA VAL A 203 -41.60 14.45 9.83
C VAL A 203 -41.51 15.96 9.87
N GLY A 204 -42.45 16.64 9.25
CA GLY A 204 -42.53 18.11 9.28
C GLY A 204 -42.98 18.62 10.66
N GLY A 205 -42.48 19.82 11.02
CA GLY A 205 -42.75 20.39 12.35
C GLY A 205 -44.23 20.70 12.70
N GLU A 206 -45.12 20.77 11.69
CA GLU A 206 -46.54 21.08 11.83
C GLU A 206 -47.44 19.89 11.44
N GLU A 207 -46.88 18.68 11.33
CA GLU A 207 -47.68 17.50 10.98
C GLU A 207 -48.59 17.04 12.12
N ASP A 208 -49.81 16.60 11.74
CA ASP A 208 -50.74 16.03 12.68
C ASP A 208 -50.32 14.64 13.19
N ALA A 209 -50.92 14.22 14.31
CA ALA A 209 -50.60 12.94 14.95
C ALA A 209 -50.90 11.73 14.06
N ALA A 210 -51.87 11.80 13.15
CA ALA A 210 -52.25 10.72 12.27
C ALA A 210 -51.21 10.54 11.14
N SER A 211 -50.72 11.63 10.59
CA SER A 211 -49.61 11.65 9.61
C SER A 211 -48.33 11.06 10.22
N LYS A 212 -47.96 11.57 11.41
CA LYS A 212 -46.81 11.09 12.18
C LYS A 212 -46.89 9.57 12.46
N GLN A 213 -48.08 9.07 12.89
CA GLN A 213 -48.31 7.65 13.13
C GLN A 213 -48.19 6.79 11.84
N SER A 214 -48.59 7.36 10.71
CA SER A 214 -48.46 6.66 9.41
C SER A 214 -47.00 6.54 8.98
N LYS A 215 -46.20 7.60 9.21
CA LYS A 215 -44.75 7.59 8.95
C LYS A 215 -43.98 6.67 9.91
N LEU A 216 -44.39 6.58 11.17
CA LEU A 216 -43.83 5.62 12.13
C LEU A 216 -44.05 4.18 11.66
N ARG A 217 -45.29 3.85 11.24
CA ARG A 217 -45.61 2.50 10.70
C ARG A 217 -44.79 2.20 9.47
N TYR A 218 -44.67 3.16 8.57
CA TYR A 218 -43.84 3.00 7.37
C TYR A 218 -42.36 2.79 7.69
N ALA A 219 -41.80 3.55 8.61
CA ALA A 219 -40.44 3.35 9.08
C ALA A 219 -40.24 1.99 9.73
N ALA A 220 -41.19 1.51 10.53
CA ALA A 220 -41.17 0.16 11.11
C ALA A 220 -41.23 -0.95 10.03
N GLU A 221 -42.03 -0.74 8.97
CA GLU A 221 -42.10 -1.67 7.83
C GLU A 221 -40.75 -1.75 7.08
N LEU A 222 -40.07 -0.61 6.87
CA LEU A 222 -38.74 -0.58 6.26
C LEU A 222 -37.71 -1.36 7.10
N VAL A 223 -37.72 -1.17 8.44
CA VAL A 223 -36.88 -1.96 9.36
C VAL A 223 -37.15 -3.44 9.25
N ALA A 224 -38.43 -3.84 9.24
CA ALA A 224 -38.82 -5.25 9.15
C ALA A 224 -38.29 -5.89 7.87
N ARG A 225 -38.42 -5.22 6.73
CA ARG A 225 -37.90 -5.69 5.44
C ARG A 225 -36.37 -5.92 5.48
N ILE A 226 -35.63 -5.02 6.11
CA ILE A 226 -34.17 -5.17 6.22
C ILE A 226 -33.85 -6.36 7.15
N LYS A 227 -34.55 -6.52 8.26
CA LYS A 227 -34.38 -7.67 9.18
C LYS A 227 -34.79 -9.00 8.54
N GLU A 228 -35.66 -9.00 7.51
CA GLU A 228 -36.04 -10.17 6.73
C GLU A 228 -35.04 -10.51 5.61
N GLY A 229 -34.01 -9.68 5.39
CA GLY A 229 -32.91 -9.96 4.48
C GLY A 229 -32.79 -9.04 3.26
N ASP A 230 -33.68 -8.04 3.10
CA ASP A 230 -33.49 -7.01 2.08
C ASP A 230 -32.27 -6.17 2.42
N SER A 231 -31.43 -5.82 1.43
CA SER A 231 -30.30 -4.92 1.69
C SER A 231 -30.78 -3.51 2.02
N PHE A 232 -30.12 -2.86 3.00
CA PHE A 232 -30.44 -1.50 3.42
C PHE A 232 -30.46 -0.52 2.24
N ALA A 233 -29.47 -0.63 1.34
CA ALA A 233 -29.38 0.20 0.14
C ALA A 233 -30.57 -0.01 -0.82
N ALA A 234 -31.01 -1.25 -1.02
CA ALA A 234 -32.18 -1.56 -1.87
C ALA A 234 -33.49 -1.04 -1.27
N VAL A 235 -33.68 -1.19 0.04
CA VAL A 235 -34.84 -0.66 0.77
C VAL A 235 -34.86 0.85 0.68
N ARG A 236 -33.73 1.51 0.91
CA ARG A 236 -33.56 2.97 0.77
C ARG A 236 -33.90 3.46 -0.65
N ALA A 237 -33.39 2.78 -1.67
CA ALA A 237 -33.65 3.13 -3.07
C ALA A 237 -35.15 2.99 -3.40
N THR A 238 -35.77 1.88 -2.97
CA THR A 238 -37.20 1.63 -3.18
C THR A 238 -38.06 2.66 -2.45
N ALA A 239 -37.75 2.98 -1.20
CA ALA A 239 -38.48 3.98 -0.41
C ALA A 239 -38.45 5.37 -1.07
N ARG A 240 -37.30 5.77 -1.60
CA ARG A 240 -37.14 7.04 -2.35
C ARG A 240 -37.93 7.04 -3.66
N GLN A 241 -37.93 5.92 -4.38
CA GLN A 241 -38.69 5.81 -5.66
C GLN A 241 -40.19 5.79 -5.44
N ALA A 242 -40.68 5.15 -4.39
CA ALA A 242 -42.09 5.06 -4.07
C ALA A 242 -42.71 6.45 -3.79
N ARG A 243 -41.92 7.43 -3.30
CA ARG A 243 -42.35 8.80 -2.98
C ARG A 243 -43.60 8.85 -2.09
N LEU A 244 -43.83 7.81 -1.28
CA LEU A 244 -44.97 7.78 -0.36
C LEU A 244 -44.76 8.78 0.78
N PHE A 245 -43.52 8.83 1.30
CA PHE A 245 -43.07 9.80 2.26
C PHE A 245 -41.68 10.30 1.84
N GLU A 246 -41.28 11.45 2.34
CA GLU A 246 -39.95 11.98 2.09
C GLU A 246 -38.91 11.18 2.89
N VAL A 247 -37.94 10.59 2.18
CA VAL A 247 -36.87 9.78 2.76
C VAL A 247 -35.54 10.39 2.41
N ASP A 248 -34.77 10.74 3.43
CA ASP A 248 -33.40 11.23 3.33
C ASP A 248 -32.40 10.17 3.79
N ALA A 249 -31.13 10.39 3.54
CA ALA A 249 -30.04 9.52 3.99
C ALA A 249 -28.76 10.33 4.15
N THR A 250 -28.01 9.98 5.16
CA THR A 250 -26.68 10.53 5.43
C THR A 250 -25.67 9.41 5.41
N GLU A 251 -24.62 9.53 4.61
CA GLU A 251 -23.48 8.61 4.65
C GLU A 251 -22.51 9.13 5.71
N PHE A 252 -22.42 8.41 6.80
CA PHE A 252 -21.54 8.81 7.89
C PHE A 252 -20.07 8.47 7.61
N GLY A 253 -19.79 7.43 6.81
CA GLY A 253 -18.45 6.88 6.64
C GLY A 253 -17.90 6.25 7.93
N TRP A 254 -16.65 5.83 7.91
CA TRP A 254 -15.96 5.31 9.08
C TRP A 254 -15.74 6.40 10.12
N ARG A 255 -16.13 6.15 11.37
CA ARG A 255 -15.91 7.07 12.50
C ARG A 255 -16.00 6.39 13.85
N LYS A 256 -15.35 6.98 14.84
CA LYS A 256 -15.50 6.63 16.26
C LYS A 256 -16.92 6.94 16.74
N VAL A 257 -17.33 6.28 17.82
CA VAL A 257 -18.69 6.47 18.39
C VAL A 257 -19.00 7.93 18.72
N GLU A 258 -18.00 8.71 19.17
CA GLU A 258 -18.13 10.13 19.49
C GLU A 258 -18.42 11.00 18.24
N GLY A 259 -18.09 10.51 17.06
CA GLY A 259 -18.35 11.18 15.78
C GLY A 259 -19.80 11.08 15.31
N PHE A 260 -20.62 10.22 15.94
CA PHE A 260 -22.05 10.15 15.65
C PHE A 260 -22.85 11.16 16.45
N PRO A 261 -24.04 11.58 15.92
CA PRO A 261 -25.02 12.32 16.73
C PRO A 261 -25.31 11.59 18.03
N ASN A 262 -25.51 12.34 19.12
CA ASN A 262 -25.77 11.77 20.47
C ASN A 262 -26.88 10.72 20.49
N LEU A 263 -27.89 10.91 19.62
CA LEU A 263 -29.02 9.98 19.46
C LEU A 263 -28.60 8.55 19.10
N PHE A 264 -27.48 8.39 18.40
CA PHE A 264 -27.03 7.08 17.88
C PHE A 264 -25.91 6.45 18.70
N ARG A 265 -25.18 7.21 19.53
CA ARG A 265 -23.94 6.74 20.17
C ARG A 265 -24.14 5.45 20.97
N GLU A 266 -25.04 5.47 21.95
CA GLU A 266 -25.31 4.31 22.81
C GLU A 266 -25.88 3.14 22.01
N ILE A 267 -26.65 3.41 20.94
CA ILE A 267 -27.23 2.38 20.10
C ILE A 267 -26.12 1.71 19.29
N VAL A 268 -25.29 2.51 18.56
CA VAL A 268 -24.21 2.02 17.71
C VAL A 268 -23.18 1.23 18.50
N GLU A 269 -22.87 1.65 19.73
CA GLU A 269 -21.91 0.97 20.60
C GLU A 269 -22.38 -0.45 20.99
N GLY A 270 -23.69 -0.63 21.14
CA GLY A 270 -24.30 -1.91 21.47
C GLY A 270 -24.67 -2.81 20.30
N MET A 271 -24.47 -2.35 19.04
CA MET A 271 -24.83 -3.13 17.84
C MET A 271 -23.72 -4.11 17.45
N GLU A 272 -24.13 -5.24 16.89
CA GLU A 272 -23.25 -6.16 16.16
C GLU A 272 -23.30 -5.89 14.64
N VAL A 273 -22.29 -6.35 13.91
CA VAL A 273 -22.24 -6.16 12.45
C VAL A 273 -23.43 -6.89 11.79
N GLY A 274 -24.19 -6.12 11.03
CA GLY A 274 -25.44 -6.57 10.39
C GLY A 274 -26.70 -6.11 11.11
N ASP A 275 -26.61 -5.71 12.38
CA ASP A 275 -27.76 -5.23 13.15
C ASP A 275 -28.40 -4.00 12.54
N VAL A 276 -29.73 -3.94 12.66
CA VAL A 276 -30.57 -2.82 12.22
C VAL A 276 -31.41 -2.33 13.37
N GLU A 277 -31.27 -1.04 13.68
CA GLU A 277 -32.03 -0.38 14.75
C GLU A 277 -32.90 0.75 14.21
N GLY A 278 -34.09 0.83 14.77
CA GLY A 278 -35.12 1.80 14.41
C GLY A 278 -36.53 1.21 14.48
N PRO A 279 -37.58 2.05 14.27
CA PRO A 279 -37.53 3.51 14.10
C PRO A 279 -37.11 4.26 15.37
N ILE A 280 -36.07 5.09 15.28
CA ILE A 280 -35.59 5.95 16.35
C ILE A 280 -36.24 7.32 16.15
N GLU A 281 -37.07 7.75 17.08
CA GLU A 281 -37.78 9.00 16.96
C GLU A 281 -36.90 10.19 17.35
N ALA A 282 -36.88 11.22 16.49
CA ALA A 282 -36.24 12.51 16.74
C ALA A 282 -37.13 13.67 16.25
N GLY A 283 -36.71 14.90 16.52
CA GLY A 283 -37.50 16.08 16.16
C GLY A 283 -37.74 16.27 14.65
N ASN A 284 -36.91 15.69 13.82
CA ASN A 284 -36.97 15.74 12.35
C ASN A 284 -37.54 14.48 11.69
N GLY A 285 -37.88 13.43 12.46
CA GLY A 285 -38.47 12.22 11.91
C GLY A 285 -38.06 10.93 12.59
N PHE A 286 -38.18 9.85 11.84
CA PHE A 286 -37.87 8.49 12.26
C PHE A 286 -36.60 8.03 11.56
N HIS A 287 -35.57 7.76 12.36
CA HIS A 287 -34.26 7.31 11.88
C HIS A 287 -34.15 5.77 11.90
N LEU A 288 -33.48 5.24 10.91
CA LEU A 288 -33.11 3.85 10.80
C LEU A 288 -31.60 3.80 10.59
N ILE A 289 -30.91 2.94 11.31
CA ILE A 289 -29.47 2.74 11.18
C ILE A 289 -29.17 1.26 11.04
N GLN A 290 -28.12 0.94 10.28
CA GLN A 290 -27.53 -0.40 10.19
C GLN A 290 -26.04 -0.31 10.44
N LEU A 291 -25.51 -1.15 11.33
CA LEU A 291 -24.08 -1.33 11.48
C LEU A 291 -23.59 -2.23 10.36
N VAL A 292 -22.92 -1.64 9.37
CA VAL A 292 -22.40 -2.37 8.19
C VAL A 292 -21.11 -3.10 8.53
N ASN A 293 -20.23 -2.41 9.30
CA ASN A 293 -18.95 -2.98 9.69
C ASN A 293 -18.40 -2.28 10.94
N LYS A 294 -17.50 -2.95 11.65
CA LYS A 294 -16.79 -2.48 12.82
C LYS A 294 -15.31 -2.82 12.65
N ALA A 295 -14.41 -1.86 12.79
CA ALA A 295 -12.97 -2.06 12.62
C ALA A 295 -12.21 -1.56 13.84
N GLY A 296 -11.15 -2.25 14.21
CA GLY A 296 -10.37 -1.92 15.41
C GLY A 296 -11.12 -2.31 16.70
N GLY A 297 -10.85 -1.56 17.76
CA GLY A 297 -11.31 -1.92 19.11
C GLY A 297 -10.33 -2.82 19.83
N THR A 298 -10.63 -3.11 21.09
CA THR A 298 -9.76 -3.93 21.94
C THR A 298 -10.12 -5.41 21.94
N GLU A 299 -11.33 -5.76 21.56
CA GLU A 299 -11.77 -7.15 21.49
C GLU A 299 -11.24 -7.83 20.25
N GLN A 300 -10.44 -8.86 20.42
CA GLN A 300 -9.85 -9.67 19.36
C GLN A 300 -10.00 -11.15 19.67
N MET A 301 -11.16 -11.67 19.32
CA MET A 301 -11.43 -13.11 19.40
C MET A 301 -10.97 -13.74 18.09
N VAL A 302 -10.01 -14.66 18.16
CA VAL A 302 -9.41 -15.29 16.99
C VAL A 302 -9.74 -16.78 17.01
N ASN A 303 -10.33 -17.25 15.92
CA ASN A 303 -10.52 -18.66 15.68
C ASN A 303 -9.16 -19.31 15.43
N GLN A 304 -8.91 -20.43 16.10
CA GLN A 304 -7.71 -21.23 15.93
C GLN A 304 -8.10 -22.67 15.65
N THR A 305 -7.39 -23.27 14.71
CA THR A 305 -7.52 -24.70 14.38
C THR A 305 -6.19 -25.39 14.64
N ASN A 306 -6.23 -26.45 15.45
CA ASN A 306 -5.12 -27.39 15.56
C ASN A 306 -5.39 -28.54 14.58
N PHE A 307 -4.43 -28.81 13.73
CA PHE A 307 -4.51 -29.87 12.75
C PHE A 307 -3.13 -30.51 12.52
N ARG A 308 -3.14 -31.69 11.92
CA ARG A 308 -1.92 -32.34 11.47
C ARG A 308 -2.01 -32.63 9.98
N HIS A 309 -0.86 -32.62 9.30
CA HIS A 309 -0.81 -32.90 7.87
C HIS A 309 0.37 -33.79 7.48
N ILE A 310 0.23 -34.42 6.32
CA ILE A 310 1.34 -35.02 5.57
C ILE A 310 1.41 -34.27 4.25
N MET A 311 2.59 -33.78 3.90
CA MET A 311 2.85 -33.10 2.65
C MET A 311 3.84 -33.91 1.82
N LEU A 312 3.56 -34.04 0.54
CA LEU A 312 4.47 -34.62 -0.45
C LEU A 312 4.72 -33.62 -1.58
N THR A 313 5.98 -33.37 -1.89
CA THR A 313 6.39 -32.46 -2.96
C THR A 313 6.85 -33.24 -4.16
N PRO A 314 6.29 -32.98 -5.38
CA PRO A 314 6.81 -33.55 -6.63
C PRO A 314 8.25 -33.14 -6.86
N ASN A 315 9.09 -34.07 -7.34
CA ASN A 315 10.50 -33.83 -7.62
C ASN A 315 10.98 -34.65 -8.84
N GLU A 316 12.28 -34.66 -9.13
CA GLU A 316 12.84 -35.36 -10.29
C GLU A 316 12.67 -36.90 -10.24
N ILE A 317 12.44 -37.46 -9.05
CA ILE A 317 12.29 -38.92 -8.85
C ILE A 317 10.81 -39.30 -8.75
N ARG A 318 9.99 -38.42 -8.19
CA ARG A 318 8.57 -38.60 -7.94
C ARG A 318 7.80 -37.50 -8.67
N ASP A 319 7.20 -37.84 -9.78
CA ASP A 319 6.42 -36.88 -10.56
C ASP A 319 5.07 -36.54 -9.90
N GLU A 320 4.32 -35.63 -10.48
CA GLU A 320 3.05 -35.13 -9.96
C GLU A 320 2.04 -36.27 -9.73
N GLN A 321 1.90 -37.20 -10.70
CA GLN A 321 0.97 -38.32 -10.61
C GLN A 321 1.39 -39.34 -9.53
N GLN A 322 2.67 -39.64 -9.46
CA GLN A 322 3.20 -40.55 -8.44
C GLN A 322 3.02 -39.94 -7.05
N THR A 323 3.20 -38.64 -6.90
CA THR A 323 2.99 -37.92 -5.64
C THR A 323 1.52 -37.99 -5.20
N GLU A 324 0.59 -37.80 -6.12
CA GLU A 324 -0.83 -37.94 -5.86
C GLU A 324 -1.22 -39.37 -5.46
N ASP A 325 -0.70 -40.36 -6.17
CA ASP A 325 -0.99 -41.77 -5.89
C ASP A 325 -0.42 -42.18 -4.51
N GLU A 326 0.78 -41.73 -4.17
CA GLU A 326 1.44 -42.01 -2.88
C GLU A 326 0.70 -41.35 -1.70
N ILE A 327 0.26 -40.09 -1.83
CA ILE A 327 -0.50 -39.43 -0.75
C ILE A 327 -1.89 -40.09 -0.57
N ARG A 328 -2.51 -40.62 -1.64
CA ARG A 328 -3.73 -41.44 -1.56
C ARG A 328 -3.50 -42.75 -0.82
N GLU A 329 -2.35 -43.37 -1.06
CA GLU A 329 -1.96 -44.58 -0.34
C GLU A 329 -1.79 -44.31 1.16
N PHE A 330 -1.12 -43.22 1.53
CA PHE A 330 -0.99 -42.84 2.95
C PHE A 330 -2.35 -42.56 3.58
N ARG A 331 -3.24 -41.89 2.88
CA ARG A 331 -4.62 -41.70 3.36
C ARG A 331 -5.30 -43.06 3.63
N GLN A 332 -5.18 -44.01 2.72
CA GLN A 332 -5.77 -45.34 2.89
C GLN A 332 -5.16 -46.09 4.07
N GLN A 333 -3.85 -46.04 4.25
CA GLN A 333 -3.17 -46.65 5.41
C GLN A 333 -3.68 -46.06 6.72
N ILE A 334 -3.91 -44.76 6.80
CA ILE A 334 -4.47 -44.11 7.99
C ILE A 334 -5.90 -44.63 8.25
N ILE A 335 -6.74 -44.73 7.20
CA ILE A 335 -8.11 -45.28 7.30
C ILE A 335 -8.07 -46.72 7.78
N ASP A 336 -7.09 -47.53 7.35
CA ASP A 336 -6.90 -48.91 7.72
C ASP A 336 -6.30 -49.09 9.14
N GLY A 337 -5.98 -47.97 9.82
CA GLY A 337 -5.56 -47.93 11.24
C GLY A 337 -4.08 -47.69 11.47
N GLU A 338 -3.31 -47.33 10.45
CA GLU A 338 -1.92 -46.87 10.62
C GLU A 338 -1.88 -45.54 11.39
N ASN A 339 -0.83 -45.38 12.20
CA ASN A 339 -0.71 -44.16 12.99
C ASN A 339 -0.25 -42.99 12.16
N PHE A 340 -1.08 -41.94 12.06
CA PHE A 340 -0.82 -40.71 11.29
C PHE A 340 0.56 -40.12 11.58
N ALA A 341 0.90 -39.93 12.86
CA ALA A 341 2.16 -39.32 13.24
C ALA A 341 3.39 -40.15 12.87
N THR A 342 3.25 -41.47 12.79
CA THR A 342 4.30 -42.36 12.32
C THR A 342 4.52 -42.22 10.84
N LEU A 343 3.43 -42.22 10.04
CA LEU A 343 3.50 -42.02 8.59
C LEU A 343 4.06 -40.63 8.26
N ALA A 344 3.63 -39.60 8.96
CA ALA A 344 4.14 -38.24 8.80
C ALA A 344 5.66 -38.17 9.03
N ARG A 345 6.16 -38.74 10.14
CA ARG A 345 7.61 -38.73 10.45
C ARG A 345 8.46 -39.49 9.44
N GLN A 346 7.90 -40.47 8.79
CA GLN A 346 8.64 -41.32 7.83
C GLN A 346 8.61 -40.78 6.41
N ASN A 347 7.58 -40.05 6.04
CA ASN A 347 7.28 -39.78 4.63
C ASN A 347 6.98 -38.33 4.30
N SER A 348 6.63 -37.47 5.29
CA SER A 348 6.29 -36.08 4.98
C SER A 348 7.51 -35.27 4.55
N ASP A 349 7.35 -34.50 3.48
CA ASP A 349 8.35 -33.56 2.98
C ASP A 349 8.27 -32.17 3.68
N ASP A 350 7.40 -32.00 4.67
CA ASP A 350 7.31 -30.78 5.44
C ASP A 350 8.30 -30.75 6.62
N ASP A 351 9.41 -30.09 6.44
CA ASP A 351 10.47 -29.96 7.43
C ASP A 351 10.00 -29.34 8.76
N THR A 352 8.90 -28.57 8.75
CA THR A 352 8.43 -27.83 9.92
C THR A 352 7.65 -28.70 10.90
N SER A 353 6.86 -29.66 10.39
CA SER A 353 5.96 -30.50 11.20
C SER A 353 6.37 -31.96 11.24
N VAL A 354 7.28 -32.43 10.37
CA VAL A 354 7.66 -33.86 10.26
C VAL A 354 8.14 -34.44 11.59
N VAL A 355 8.94 -33.71 12.35
CA VAL A 355 9.47 -34.15 13.67
C VAL A 355 8.33 -34.29 14.69
N ALA A 356 7.35 -33.41 14.65
CA ALA A 356 6.14 -33.44 15.47
C ALA A 356 5.12 -34.51 15.04
N GLY A 357 5.40 -35.23 13.91
CA GLY A 357 4.44 -36.20 13.35
C GLY A 357 3.32 -35.56 12.53
N GLY A 358 3.63 -34.44 11.89
CA GLY A 358 2.72 -33.66 11.09
C GLY A 358 1.90 -32.64 11.86
N ASP A 359 2.04 -32.55 13.19
CA ASP A 359 1.29 -31.61 14.03
C ASP A 359 1.75 -30.17 13.76
N MET A 360 0.79 -29.32 13.38
CA MET A 360 0.97 -27.90 13.04
C MET A 360 0.71 -26.98 14.25
N ASP A 361 0.34 -27.58 15.40
CA ASP A 361 -0.08 -26.81 16.58
C ASP A 361 -1.28 -25.87 16.25
N TRP A 362 -1.48 -24.83 17.02
CA TRP A 362 -2.58 -23.89 16.86
C TRP A 362 -2.27 -22.83 15.80
N ILE A 363 -2.99 -22.87 14.69
CA ILE A 363 -2.90 -21.88 13.62
C ILE A 363 -4.12 -20.96 13.66
N ASN A 364 -3.87 -19.65 13.56
CA ASN A 364 -4.95 -18.66 13.52
C ASN A 364 -5.64 -18.64 12.14
N GLU A 365 -6.92 -18.37 12.13
CA GLU A 365 -7.67 -18.05 10.91
C GLU A 365 -6.93 -16.95 10.10
N GLY A 366 -6.81 -17.13 8.79
CA GLY A 366 -6.10 -16.23 7.87
C GLY A 366 -4.57 -16.38 7.85
N GLN A 367 -3.97 -17.29 8.64
CA GLN A 367 -2.52 -17.55 8.60
C GLN A 367 -2.12 -18.66 7.62
N MET A 368 -3.07 -19.44 7.15
CA MET A 368 -2.85 -20.48 6.15
C MET A 368 -3.03 -19.94 4.72
N PRO A 369 -2.39 -20.57 3.72
CA PRO A 369 -2.77 -20.34 2.33
C PRO A 369 -4.27 -20.59 2.14
N ARG A 370 -4.94 -19.74 1.39
CA ARG A 370 -6.41 -19.75 1.26
C ARG A 370 -6.96 -21.06 0.71
N ASP A 371 -6.22 -21.71 -0.17
CA ASP A 371 -6.55 -23.02 -0.75
C ASP A 371 -6.56 -24.14 0.31
N MET A 372 -5.65 -24.08 1.28
CA MET A 372 -5.63 -25.00 2.42
C MET A 372 -6.73 -24.66 3.43
N GLU A 373 -6.88 -23.38 3.77
CA GLU A 373 -7.84 -22.90 4.77
C GLU A 373 -9.26 -23.32 4.44
N VAL A 374 -9.69 -23.14 3.18
CA VAL A 374 -11.03 -23.53 2.72
C VAL A 374 -11.29 -25.03 2.92
N ILE A 375 -10.29 -25.88 2.74
CA ILE A 375 -10.44 -27.33 2.92
C ILE A 375 -10.49 -27.66 4.41
N ILE A 376 -9.57 -27.09 5.21
CA ILE A 376 -9.50 -27.33 6.66
C ILE A 376 -10.79 -26.87 7.34
N ASP A 377 -11.34 -25.71 6.94
CA ASP A 377 -12.56 -25.16 7.52
C ASP A 377 -13.79 -26.05 7.23
N ALA A 378 -13.79 -26.75 6.10
CA ALA A 378 -14.89 -27.64 5.71
C ALA A 378 -14.88 -29.00 6.44
N LEU A 379 -13.75 -29.39 7.07
CA LEU A 379 -13.62 -30.66 7.77
C LEU A 379 -14.28 -30.63 9.15
N GLU A 380 -14.86 -31.75 9.55
CA GLU A 380 -15.25 -31.97 10.95
C GLU A 380 -14.04 -32.32 11.81
N LEU A 381 -14.22 -32.34 13.15
CA LEU A 381 -13.18 -32.79 14.07
C LEU A 381 -12.86 -34.26 13.85
N GLU A 382 -11.58 -34.62 13.89
CA GLU A 382 -11.06 -35.97 13.63
C GLU A 382 -11.35 -36.48 12.20
N GLU A 383 -11.76 -35.60 11.29
CA GLU A 383 -11.98 -35.93 9.88
C GLU A 383 -10.67 -35.82 9.10
N LEU A 384 -10.36 -36.85 8.31
CA LEU A 384 -9.23 -36.90 7.39
C LEU A 384 -9.67 -36.43 6.00
N SER A 385 -9.03 -35.38 5.49
CA SER A 385 -9.33 -34.82 4.17
C SER A 385 -9.13 -35.81 3.04
N GLU A 386 -9.79 -35.55 1.89
CA GLU A 386 -9.29 -36.08 0.62
C GLU A 386 -7.93 -35.44 0.29
N PRO A 387 -7.05 -36.13 -0.46
CA PRO A 387 -5.82 -35.53 -0.96
C PRO A 387 -6.11 -34.30 -1.79
N PHE A 388 -5.39 -33.22 -1.54
CA PHE A 388 -5.53 -31.97 -2.28
C PHE A 388 -4.17 -31.35 -2.62
N ARG A 389 -4.16 -30.55 -3.67
CA ARG A 389 -2.96 -29.87 -4.18
C ARG A 389 -2.91 -28.42 -3.71
N SER A 390 -1.78 -28.02 -3.13
CA SER A 390 -1.45 -26.63 -2.85
C SER A 390 -0.24 -26.16 -3.66
N SER A 391 0.20 -24.92 -3.44
CA SER A 391 1.42 -24.38 -4.06
C SER A 391 2.70 -25.09 -3.62
N THR A 392 2.71 -25.75 -2.45
CA THR A 392 3.87 -26.43 -1.87
C THR A 392 3.91 -27.93 -2.16
N GLY A 393 2.78 -28.57 -2.44
CA GLY A 393 2.74 -30.01 -2.68
C GLY A 393 1.33 -30.59 -2.57
N TRP A 394 1.26 -31.90 -2.49
CA TRP A 394 0.06 -32.66 -2.17
C TRP A 394 -0.06 -32.86 -0.67
N HIS A 395 -1.26 -32.72 -0.16
CA HIS A 395 -1.55 -32.79 1.27
C HIS A 395 -2.69 -33.74 1.60
N ILE A 396 -2.63 -34.32 2.77
CA ILE A 396 -3.76 -34.80 3.56
C ILE A 396 -3.70 -34.15 4.94
N VAL A 397 -4.86 -33.78 5.45
CA VAL A 397 -5.00 -33.05 6.73
C VAL A 397 -6.04 -33.73 7.59
N GLU A 398 -5.82 -33.71 8.90
CA GLU A 398 -6.80 -34.12 9.89
C GLU A 398 -6.92 -33.02 10.95
N VAL A 399 -8.13 -32.54 11.19
CA VAL A 399 -8.43 -31.51 12.19
C VAL A 399 -8.54 -32.15 13.57
N ILE A 400 -7.70 -31.70 14.49
CA ILE A 400 -7.65 -32.24 15.86
C ILE A 400 -8.62 -31.49 16.76
N GLU A 401 -8.54 -30.17 16.78
CA GLU A 401 -9.31 -29.33 17.69
C GLU A 401 -9.50 -27.92 17.12
N ARG A 402 -10.61 -27.27 17.52
CA ARG A 402 -10.87 -25.85 17.23
C ARG A 402 -11.16 -25.11 18.53
N ARG A 403 -10.67 -23.87 18.60
CA ARG A 403 -10.96 -22.99 19.72
C ARG A 403 -11.06 -21.55 19.30
N VAL A 404 -11.68 -20.75 20.14
CA VAL A 404 -11.65 -19.28 20.03
C VAL A 404 -10.76 -18.78 21.17
N THR A 405 -9.75 -18.01 20.82
CA THR A 405 -8.78 -17.46 21.78
C THR A 405 -8.88 -15.96 21.84
N ASP A 406 -8.93 -15.41 23.05
CA ASP A 406 -8.92 -13.97 23.26
C ASP A 406 -7.50 -13.40 23.17
N PHE A 407 -7.23 -12.70 22.08
CA PHE A 407 -5.98 -11.98 21.84
C PHE A 407 -6.08 -10.48 22.18
N SER A 408 -7.18 -10.02 22.75
CA SER A 408 -7.48 -8.60 23.02
C SER A 408 -6.35 -7.90 23.77
N THR A 409 -5.81 -8.53 24.79
CA THR A 409 -4.70 -7.95 25.59
C THR A 409 -3.43 -7.81 24.75
N ILE A 410 -3.05 -8.87 24.01
CA ILE A 410 -1.84 -8.86 23.17
C ILE A 410 -2.01 -7.80 22.07
N TYR A 411 -3.17 -7.78 21.40
CA TYR A 411 -3.47 -6.82 20.35
C TYR A 411 -3.40 -5.39 20.86
N SER A 412 -4.06 -5.08 21.98
CA SER A 412 -4.08 -3.74 22.57
C SER A 412 -2.66 -3.28 22.96
N ARG A 413 -1.84 -4.15 23.53
CA ARG A 413 -0.46 -3.82 23.87
C ARG A 413 0.39 -3.55 22.63
N ASN A 414 0.27 -4.36 21.58
CA ASN A 414 0.98 -4.16 20.32
C ASN A 414 0.56 -2.85 19.64
N GLN A 415 -0.73 -2.51 19.65
CA GLN A 415 -1.22 -1.26 19.10
C GLN A 415 -0.73 -0.05 19.91
N ALA A 416 -0.72 -0.16 21.24
CA ALA A 416 -0.17 0.86 22.13
C ALA A 416 1.32 1.06 21.88
N GLU A 417 2.08 -0.02 21.76
CA GLU A 417 3.51 0.03 21.43
C GLU A 417 3.76 0.71 20.09
N ASN A 418 3.01 0.33 19.05
CA ASN A 418 3.12 0.95 17.72
C ASN A 418 2.77 2.44 17.76
N SER A 419 1.74 2.83 18.49
CA SER A 419 1.34 4.23 18.66
C SER A 419 2.40 5.05 19.38
N LEU A 420 2.98 4.51 20.44
CA LEU A 420 4.08 5.13 21.19
C LEU A 420 5.34 5.23 20.34
N ARG A 421 5.67 4.19 19.56
CA ARG A 421 6.79 4.15 18.63
C ARG A 421 6.66 5.24 17.56
N ASN A 422 5.51 5.35 16.93
CA ASN A 422 5.25 6.38 15.93
C ASN A 422 5.39 7.80 16.53
N ARG A 423 4.91 8.03 17.75
CA ARG A 423 5.05 9.33 18.42
C ARG A 423 6.49 9.67 18.79
N LYS A 424 7.28 8.68 19.21
CA LYS A 424 8.69 8.86 19.52
C LYS A 424 9.55 9.01 18.26
N PHE A 425 9.10 8.44 17.15
CA PHE A 425 9.87 8.39 15.91
C PHE A 425 10.25 9.79 15.40
N ASP A 426 9.29 10.70 15.31
CA ASP A 426 9.54 12.04 14.78
C ASP A 426 10.57 12.83 15.64
N LEU A 427 10.46 12.70 16.96
CA LEU A 427 11.38 13.34 17.88
C LEU A 427 12.80 12.72 17.79
N GLU A 428 12.88 11.40 17.79
CA GLU A 428 14.16 10.70 17.65
C GLU A 428 14.79 10.91 16.28
N LEU A 429 13.98 11.03 15.22
CA LEU A 429 14.47 11.41 13.89
C LEU A 429 15.10 12.80 13.92
N GLN A 430 14.44 13.78 14.52
CA GLN A 430 15.01 15.13 14.63
C GLN A 430 16.31 15.14 15.45
N ASN A 431 16.33 14.44 16.60
CA ASN A 431 17.54 14.33 17.43
C ASN A 431 18.68 13.68 16.64
N TRP A 432 18.40 12.60 15.94
CA TRP A 432 19.40 11.92 15.12
C TRP A 432 19.91 12.79 13.95
N LEU A 433 19.03 13.54 13.29
CA LEU A 433 19.43 14.47 12.21
C LEU A 433 20.31 15.60 12.74
N ILE A 434 20.02 16.14 13.93
CA ILE A 434 20.88 17.13 14.59
C ILE A 434 22.25 16.51 14.90
N GLU A 435 22.28 15.32 15.49
CA GLU A 435 23.51 14.62 15.85
C GLU A 435 24.42 14.40 14.62
N ILE A 436 23.89 13.80 13.54
CA ILE A 436 24.71 13.58 12.33
C ILE A 436 25.18 14.89 11.69
N ARG A 437 24.43 15.98 11.85
CA ARG A 437 24.81 17.30 11.35
C ARG A 437 25.91 17.92 12.21
N GLU A 438 25.87 17.74 13.53
CA GLU A 438 26.89 18.25 14.46
C GLU A 438 28.22 17.48 14.40
N GLU A 439 28.15 16.17 14.11
CA GLU A 439 29.34 15.31 13.97
C GLU A 439 30.04 15.47 12.62
N ALA A 440 29.34 15.97 11.61
CA ALA A 440 29.84 16.07 10.25
C ALA A 440 30.80 17.26 10.06
N PHE A 441 31.81 17.03 9.22
CA PHE A 441 32.62 18.14 8.69
C PHE A 441 31.86 18.85 7.57
N VAL A 442 31.57 20.14 7.77
CA VAL A 442 30.89 20.95 6.74
C VAL A 442 31.63 22.27 6.56
N GLU A 443 32.07 22.53 5.33
CA GLU A 443 32.73 23.77 4.94
C GLU A 443 31.94 24.46 3.82
N PHE A 444 31.51 25.69 4.06
CA PHE A 444 30.83 26.49 3.04
C PHE A 444 31.85 27.14 2.11
N ILE A 445 31.65 27.06 0.80
CA ILE A 445 32.52 27.61 -0.23
C ILE A 445 31.84 28.85 -0.82
N ASP A 446 32.51 30.01 -0.67
CA ASP A 446 32.05 31.32 -1.17
C ASP A 446 32.15 31.48 -2.70
#